data_53749c4b33ec90d41c0d151854541ec3
#
_entry.id   53749c4b33ec90d41c0d151854541ec3
#
_cell.length_a   1.000
_cell.length_b   1.000
_cell.length_c   1.000
_cell.angle_alpha   90.00
_cell.angle_beta   90.00
_cell.angle_gamma   90.00
#
_symmetry.space_group_name_H-M   'P 1'
#
loop_
_entity.id
_entity.type
_entity.pdbx_description
1 polymer ?
#
loop_
_entity_poly.entity_id
_entity_poly.type
_entity_poly.pdbx_seq_one_letter_code
_entity_poly.pdbx_strand_id
1 'polypeptide(L)'
;MDGLRRMRRLTRHAAFRRMVGVRLATQSGDAVIQIGMASYVLLNPQSQADAAAVAAVIALVMMPMAVAGPFVGPILDRFARTSTVRVSDLTRSVLAVVLAILVGTGRTSGGWQVLLAVVLVIVLSLNRLQLAGLGAGMPHTVDDDEYLDAAAVMPMLGPVTMLVAGGSAAGLRLGAGRLGLPPGPSDVLVFGIAAGLFCTGVWILRGFTRTALGPTTRRVSSITSVFTGLRQAFAELVAARPALNGVLLVFASRAGYGLLMTMIVVLYRHHFPSDGVETSVLSMGVWFAATGAGFATSGLVAAPLSARTGLCRMMMIALGTAALAQIIAGATLVPVVMIVCGLVVGLCLQSIKIAADTLVQAHISDEARGRVTLMHDIINNCGYVTGAVIAALVLPPDGFSIPAGVGLGVWFALLAAWFWAVSRGTTEAYDVGTVNAH
;
A
#
# COMPACT_ATOMS: atom_id res chain seq x y z
N MET A 1 21.34 5.44 -21.12
CA MET A 1 22.62 5.65 -20.38
C MET A 1 22.49 6.71 -19.27
N ASP A 2 21.51 7.59 -19.32
CA ASP A 2 21.35 8.68 -18.33
C ASP A 2 20.92 8.22 -16.94
N GLY A 3 20.09 7.21 -16.83
CA GLY A 3 19.64 6.71 -15.52
C GLY A 3 20.76 6.13 -14.63
N LEU A 4 21.70 5.40 -15.22
CA LEU A 4 22.88 4.88 -14.50
C LEU A 4 23.81 6.01 -14.03
N ARG A 5 23.95 7.08 -14.82
CA ARG A 5 24.75 8.26 -14.44
C ARG A 5 24.08 9.02 -13.30
N ARG A 6 22.74 9.18 -13.31
CA ARG A 6 21.97 9.81 -12.23
C ARG A 6 22.08 9.00 -10.94
N MET A 7 21.88 7.69 -11.00
CA MET A 7 22.05 6.81 -9.84
C MET A 7 23.47 6.89 -9.25
N ARG A 8 24.51 6.94 -10.10
CA ARG A 8 25.89 7.06 -9.66
C ARG A 8 26.18 8.41 -8.98
N ARG A 9 25.51 9.50 -9.38
CA ARG A 9 25.61 10.80 -8.69
C ARG A 9 25.00 10.71 -7.28
N LEU A 10 23.77 10.28 -7.17
CA LEU A 10 23.08 10.14 -5.88
C LEU A 10 23.85 9.25 -4.89
N THR A 11 24.45 8.17 -5.37
CA THR A 11 25.22 7.25 -4.52
C THR A 11 26.57 7.80 -4.09
N ARG A 12 27.03 8.97 -4.56
CA ARG A 12 28.22 9.64 -4.02
C ARG A 12 27.98 10.16 -2.60
N HIS A 13 26.77 10.62 -2.30
CA HIS A 13 26.43 11.16 -0.99
C HIS A 13 26.29 10.03 0.04
N ALA A 14 27.18 10.05 1.05
CA ALA A 14 27.16 9.03 2.11
C ALA A 14 25.86 9.04 2.90
N ALA A 15 25.27 10.24 3.11
CA ALA A 15 23.96 10.40 3.76
C ALA A 15 22.85 9.74 2.96
N PHE A 16 22.79 9.95 1.63
CA PHE A 16 21.80 9.31 0.77
C PHE A 16 21.94 7.79 0.75
N ARG A 17 23.15 7.25 0.60
CA ARG A 17 23.40 5.79 0.66
C ARG A 17 22.88 5.18 1.97
N ARG A 18 23.17 5.84 3.11
CA ARG A 18 22.67 5.39 4.42
C ARG A 18 21.16 5.45 4.48
N MET A 19 20.54 6.51 3.97
CA MET A 19 19.06 6.65 3.95
C MET A 19 18.41 5.57 3.09
N VAL A 20 18.96 5.26 1.91
CA VAL A 20 18.54 4.12 1.07
C VAL A 20 18.70 2.80 1.84
N GLY A 21 19.83 2.59 2.50
CA GLY A 21 20.08 1.40 3.31
C GLY A 21 19.07 1.23 4.44
N VAL A 22 18.75 2.31 5.18
CA VAL A 22 17.67 2.30 6.20
C VAL A 22 16.35 1.91 5.57
N ARG A 23 15.98 2.55 4.45
CA ARG A 23 14.72 2.28 3.77
C ARG A 23 14.61 0.85 3.29
N LEU A 24 15.68 0.31 2.67
CA LEU A 24 15.70 -1.10 2.24
C LEU A 24 15.56 -2.06 3.42
N ALA A 25 16.32 -1.86 4.49
CA ALA A 25 16.26 -2.72 5.67
C ALA A 25 14.86 -2.70 6.31
N THR A 26 14.30 -1.51 6.53
CA THR A 26 13.01 -1.36 7.23
C THR A 26 11.82 -1.79 6.37
N GLN A 27 11.83 -1.49 5.06
CA GLN A 27 10.80 -1.97 4.14
C GLN A 27 10.86 -3.48 3.95
N SER A 28 12.06 -4.07 4.00
CA SER A 28 12.20 -5.55 4.03
C SER A 28 11.58 -6.13 5.29
N GLY A 29 11.82 -5.52 6.46
CA GLY A 29 11.17 -5.92 7.71
C GLY A 29 9.65 -5.85 7.64
N ASP A 30 9.10 -4.79 7.02
CA ASP A 30 7.66 -4.67 6.81
C ASP A 30 7.08 -5.73 5.89
N ALA A 31 7.76 -5.98 4.77
CA ALA A 31 7.36 -7.03 3.84
C ALA A 31 7.34 -8.41 4.52
N VAL A 32 8.37 -8.70 5.32
CA VAL A 32 8.47 -9.95 6.09
C VAL A 32 7.36 -10.07 7.13
N ILE A 33 7.04 -8.99 7.89
CA ILE A 33 5.93 -8.98 8.84
C ILE A 33 4.60 -9.22 8.12
N GLN A 34 4.35 -8.54 7.01
CA GLN A 34 3.10 -8.69 6.26
C GLN A 34 2.92 -10.13 5.74
N ILE A 35 3.98 -10.73 5.21
CA ILE A 35 3.96 -12.14 4.78
C ILE A 35 3.80 -13.08 5.98
N GLY A 36 4.50 -12.85 7.09
CA GLY A 36 4.36 -13.64 8.31
C GLY A 36 2.93 -13.60 8.86
N MET A 37 2.31 -12.43 8.88
CA MET A 37 0.91 -12.27 9.30
C MET A 37 -0.07 -12.91 8.33
N ALA A 38 0.12 -12.73 7.03
CA ALA A 38 -0.70 -13.39 6.02
C ALA A 38 -0.60 -14.91 6.15
N SER A 39 0.61 -15.43 6.32
CA SER A 39 0.86 -16.85 6.55
C SER A 39 0.15 -17.34 7.83
N TYR A 40 0.32 -16.63 8.95
CA TYR A 40 -0.30 -16.98 10.22
C TYR A 40 -1.83 -17.02 10.14
N VAL A 41 -2.45 -16.05 9.47
CA VAL A 41 -3.91 -16.00 9.32
C VAL A 41 -4.41 -17.03 8.31
N LEU A 42 -3.71 -17.20 7.17
CA LEU A 42 -4.18 -18.06 6.07
C LEU A 42 -3.81 -19.53 6.26
N LEU A 43 -2.66 -19.85 6.91
CA LEU A 43 -2.20 -21.21 7.11
C LEU A 43 -2.65 -21.82 8.45
N ASN A 44 -3.28 -21.00 9.33
CA ASN A 44 -3.81 -21.55 10.57
C ASN A 44 -5.07 -22.38 10.29
N PRO A 45 -5.04 -23.72 10.53
CA PRO A 45 -6.20 -24.61 10.26
C PRO A 45 -7.44 -24.25 11.10
N GLN A 46 -7.24 -23.59 12.24
CA GLN A 46 -8.30 -23.19 13.17
C GLN A 46 -8.95 -21.85 12.80
N SER A 47 -8.30 -21.02 11.98
CA SER A 47 -8.92 -19.83 11.44
C SER A 47 -9.80 -20.23 10.25
N GLN A 48 -11.10 -20.30 10.47
CA GLN A 48 -12.05 -20.29 9.36
C GLN A 48 -11.88 -18.92 8.66
N ALA A 49 -11.12 -18.90 7.55
CA ALA A 49 -10.95 -17.68 6.77
C ALA A 49 -12.21 -17.46 5.93
N ASP A 50 -13.32 -17.16 6.58
CA ASP A 50 -14.51 -16.63 5.95
C ASP A 50 -14.27 -15.20 5.47
N ALA A 51 -15.18 -14.68 4.67
CA ALA A 51 -15.04 -13.32 4.12
C ALA A 51 -14.98 -12.24 5.23
N ALA A 52 -15.60 -12.49 6.39
CA ALA A 52 -15.58 -11.56 7.54
C ALA A 52 -14.18 -11.53 8.20
N ALA A 53 -13.53 -12.68 8.37
CA ALA A 53 -12.17 -12.75 8.90
C ALA A 53 -11.17 -12.05 7.95
N VAL A 54 -11.31 -12.26 6.64
CA VAL A 54 -10.48 -11.57 5.63
C VAL A 54 -10.71 -10.07 5.66
N ALA A 55 -11.97 -9.62 5.76
CA ALA A 55 -12.30 -8.20 5.88
C ALA A 55 -11.70 -7.57 7.15
N ALA A 56 -11.73 -8.28 8.28
CA ALA A 56 -11.10 -7.82 9.51
C ALA A 56 -9.58 -7.67 9.37
N VAL A 57 -8.90 -8.59 8.68
CA VAL A 57 -7.46 -8.48 8.40
C VAL A 57 -7.15 -7.29 7.49
N ILE A 58 -7.93 -7.10 6.43
CA ILE A 58 -7.77 -5.94 5.53
C ILE A 58 -7.97 -4.64 6.32
N ALA A 59 -9.02 -4.55 7.15
CA ALA A 59 -9.26 -3.40 8.01
C ALA A 59 -8.09 -3.14 8.96
N LEU A 60 -7.56 -4.19 9.60
CA LEU A 60 -6.43 -4.11 10.52
C LEU A 60 -5.16 -3.59 9.84
N VAL A 61 -4.87 -4.04 8.62
CA VAL A 61 -3.69 -3.60 7.85
C VAL A 61 -3.84 -2.17 7.33
N MET A 62 -5.08 -1.75 6.99
CA MET A 62 -5.36 -0.40 6.45
C MET A 62 -5.59 0.65 7.54
N MET A 63 -6.03 0.26 8.75
CA MET A 63 -6.33 1.13 9.89
C MET A 63 -5.18 2.07 10.29
N PRO A 64 -3.90 1.64 10.29
CA PRO A 64 -2.79 2.50 10.70
C PRO A 64 -2.68 3.80 9.89
N MET A 65 -3.07 3.78 8.62
CA MET A 65 -3.07 4.99 7.78
C MET A 65 -4.10 6.01 8.26
N ALA A 66 -5.30 5.55 8.59
CA ALA A 66 -6.38 6.42 9.06
C ALA A 66 -6.10 6.99 10.45
N VAL A 67 -5.54 6.18 11.35
CA VAL A 67 -5.31 6.56 12.75
C VAL A 67 -4.02 7.35 12.93
N ALA A 68 -2.90 6.86 12.41
CA ALA A 68 -1.59 7.49 12.63
C ALA A 68 -1.31 8.65 11.67
N GLY A 69 -1.87 8.60 10.43
CA GLY A 69 -1.58 9.57 9.39
C GLY A 69 -1.67 11.03 9.83
N PRO A 70 -2.76 11.50 10.45
CA PRO A 70 -2.92 12.89 10.87
C PRO A 70 -1.87 13.38 11.90
N PHE A 71 -1.29 12.47 12.68
CA PHE A 71 -0.34 12.79 13.74
C PHE A 71 1.12 12.74 13.30
N VAL A 72 1.41 12.17 12.13
CA VAL A 72 2.77 12.00 11.61
C VAL A 72 3.47 13.36 11.44
N GLY A 73 2.83 14.32 10.78
CA GLY A 73 3.38 15.66 10.56
C GLY A 73 3.77 16.36 11.87
N PRO A 74 2.83 16.57 12.79
CA PRO A 74 3.09 17.17 14.10
C PRO A 74 4.22 16.52 14.90
N ILE A 75 4.34 15.19 14.84
CA ILE A 75 5.42 14.45 15.50
C ILE A 75 6.78 14.80 14.85
N LEU A 76 6.85 14.80 13.51
CA LEU A 76 8.07 15.09 12.78
C LEU A 76 8.50 16.56 12.84
N ASP A 77 7.58 17.48 13.11
CA ASP A 77 7.88 18.90 13.33
C ASP A 77 8.36 19.19 14.75
N ARG A 78 7.89 18.39 15.72
CA ARG A 78 8.24 18.56 17.14
C ARG A 78 9.56 17.90 17.52
N PHE A 79 9.87 16.73 16.94
CA PHE A 79 11.03 15.92 17.31
C PHE A 79 12.06 15.86 16.18
N ALA A 80 13.34 15.67 16.52
CA ALA A 80 14.38 15.44 15.54
C ALA A 80 14.08 14.19 14.71
N ARG A 81 13.95 14.32 13.39
CA ARG A 81 13.53 13.24 12.48
C ARG A 81 14.42 12.01 12.59
N THR A 82 15.75 12.18 12.68
CA THR A 82 16.69 11.06 12.89
C THR A 82 16.35 10.27 14.17
N SER A 83 16.03 10.97 15.27
CA SER A 83 15.65 10.30 16.52
C SER A 83 14.31 9.60 16.41
N THR A 84 13.33 10.24 15.76
CA THR A 84 11.98 9.68 15.55
C THR A 84 12.06 8.39 14.73
N VAL A 85 12.79 8.40 13.59
CA VAL A 85 12.99 7.22 12.75
C VAL A 85 13.70 6.11 13.53
N ARG A 86 14.76 6.45 14.29
CA ARG A 86 15.50 5.48 15.11
C ARG A 86 14.63 4.83 16.20
N VAL A 87 13.85 5.62 16.92
CA VAL A 87 12.94 5.11 17.96
C VAL A 87 11.85 4.26 17.33
N SER A 88 11.28 4.68 16.19
CA SER A 88 10.30 3.88 15.44
C SER A 88 10.85 2.50 15.07
N ASP A 89 12.04 2.42 14.48
CA ASP A 89 12.61 1.14 14.07
C ASP A 89 13.02 0.26 15.26
N LEU A 90 13.54 0.88 16.35
CA LEU A 90 13.84 0.15 17.58
C LEU A 90 12.58 -0.45 18.20
N THR A 91 11.51 0.35 18.31
CA THR A 91 10.22 -0.12 18.84
C THR A 91 9.65 -1.23 17.96
N ARG A 92 9.74 -1.08 16.64
CA ARG A 92 9.28 -2.11 15.67
C ARG A 92 10.08 -3.39 15.80
N SER A 93 11.39 -3.32 16.03
CA SER A 93 12.22 -4.50 16.29
C SER A 93 11.77 -5.24 17.54
N VAL A 94 11.54 -4.52 18.65
CA VAL A 94 11.03 -5.12 19.89
C VAL A 94 9.65 -5.74 19.67
N LEU A 95 8.75 -5.04 19.00
CA LEU A 95 7.40 -5.53 18.71
C LEU A 95 7.41 -6.73 17.76
N ALA A 96 8.36 -6.82 16.83
CA ALA A 96 8.54 -7.99 15.98
C ALA A 96 8.97 -9.22 16.80
N VAL A 97 9.82 -9.04 17.82
CA VAL A 97 10.15 -10.09 18.77
C VAL A 97 8.90 -10.49 19.59
N VAL A 98 8.10 -9.52 20.04
CA VAL A 98 6.83 -9.81 20.73
C VAL A 98 5.89 -10.60 19.83
N LEU A 99 5.75 -10.25 18.53
CA LEU A 99 4.98 -11.04 17.56
C LEU A 99 5.52 -12.47 17.44
N ALA A 100 6.84 -12.64 17.34
CA ALA A 100 7.48 -13.96 17.30
C ALA A 100 7.11 -14.83 18.52
N ILE A 101 7.16 -14.22 19.71
CA ILE A 101 6.79 -14.90 20.96
C ILE A 101 5.29 -15.26 20.97
N LEU A 102 4.42 -14.30 20.65
CA LEU A 102 2.97 -14.50 20.65
C LEU A 102 2.56 -15.64 19.71
N VAL A 103 3.11 -15.63 18.48
CA VAL A 103 2.85 -16.68 17.49
C VAL A 103 3.47 -18.01 17.92
N GLY A 104 4.68 -17.98 18.48
CA GLY A 104 5.39 -19.16 18.95
C GLY A 104 4.70 -19.89 20.11
N THR A 105 3.89 -19.19 20.92
CA THR A 105 3.10 -19.84 21.99
C THR A 105 1.96 -20.71 21.47
N GLY A 106 1.61 -20.61 20.17
CA GLY A 106 0.51 -21.36 19.56
C GLY A 106 -0.89 -20.97 20.07
N ARG A 107 -0.99 -19.91 20.89
CA ARG A 107 -2.27 -19.43 21.42
C ARG A 107 -2.99 -18.60 20.38
N THR A 108 -4.12 -19.09 19.89
CA THR A 108 -4.84 -18.51 18.74
C THR A 108 -6.23 -17.97 19.08
N SER A 109 -6.62 -17.91 20.37
CA SER A 109 -7.99 -17.57 20.77
C SER A 109 -8.04 -16.47 21.84
N GLY A 110 -9.16 -15.75 21.88
CA GLY A 110 -9.48 -14.77 22.90
C GLY A 110 -8.57 -13.55 22.91
N GLY A 111 -8.13 -13.13 24.09
CA GLY A 111 -7.31 -11.91 24.27
C GLY A 111 -5.97 -11.92 23.54
N TRP A 112 -5.42 -13.07 23.19
CA TRP A 112 -4.17 -13.18 22.43
C TRP A 112 -4.29 -12.69 20.99
N GLN A 113 -5.41 -12.94 20.33
CA GLN A 113 -5.68 -12.40 18.99
C GLN A 113 -5.78 -10.87 19.02
N VAL A 114 -6.46 -10.34 20.04
CA VAL A 114 -6.56 -8.88 20.23
C VAL A 114 -5.19 -8.26 20.46
N LEU A 115 -4.36 -8.87 21.32
CA LEU A 115 -2.99 -8.40 21.57
C LEU A 115 -2.14 -8.42 20.30
N LEU A 116 -2.20 -9.50 19.53
CA LEU A 116 -1.49 -9.63 18.26
C LEU A 116 -1.94 -8.55 17.26
N ALA A 117 -3.24 -8.31 17.15
CA ALA A 117 -3.81 -7.26 16.30
C ALA A 117 -3.33 -5.86 16.73
N VAL A 118 -3.34 -5.56 18.02
CA VAL A 118 -2.86 -4.27 18.57
C VAL A 118 -1.38 -4.08 18.28
N VAL A 119 -0.54 -5.09 18.53
CA VAL A 119 0.89 -5.02 18.24
C VAL A 119 1.14 -4.78 16.75
N LEU A 120 0.41 -5.47 15.88
CA LEU A 120 0.51 -5.28 14.42
C LEU A 120 0.14 -3.85 14.00
N VAL A 121 -0.98 -3.31 14.51
CA VAL A 121 -1.41 -1.93 14.24
C VAL A 121 -0.34 -0.93 14.65
N ILE A 122 0.29 -1.12 15.81
CA ILE A 122 1.38 -0.25 16.27
C ILE A 122 2.59 -0.34 15.33
N VAL A 123 3.02 -1.54 14.96
CA VAL A 123 4.14 -1.74 14.02
C VAL A 123 3.89 -1.05 12.69
N LEU A 124 2.69 -1.21 12.12
CA LEU A 124 2.32 -0.60 10.84
C LEU A 124 2.14 0.93 10.96
N SER A 125 1.68 1.43 12.11
CA SER A 125 1.59 2.88 12.37
C SER A 125 2.98 3.51 12.46
N LEU A 126 3.92 2.86 13.12
CA LEU A 126 5.31 3.30 13.19
C LEU A 126 6.02 3.26 11.82
N ASN A 127 5.61 2.35 10.94
CA ASN A 127 6.07 2.36 9.54
C ASN A 127 5.72 3.67 8.83
N ARG A 128 4.50 4.17 9.01
CA ARG A 128 4.08 5.45 8.41
C ARG A 128 4.94 6.62 8.92
N LEU A 129 5.19 6.66 10.22
CA LEU A 129 6.05 7.68 10.83
C LEU A 129 7.49 7.59 10.30
N GLN A 130 8.02 6.40 10.15
CA GLN A 130 9.35 6.14 9.63
C GLN A 130 9.47 6.59 8.16
N LEU A 131 8.53 6.20 7.28
CA LEU A 131 8.54 6.58 5.86
C LEU A 131 8.44 8.09 5.67
N ALA A 132 7.56 8.75 6.43
CA ALA A 132 7.41 10.20 6.39
C ALA A 132 8.66 10.91 6.92
N GLY A 133 9.28 10.37 7.98
CA GLY A 133 10.53 10.90 8.54
C GLY A 133 11.69 10.84 7.56
N LEU A 134 11.85 9.73 6.84
CA LEU A 134 12.85 9.59 5.78
C LEU A 134 12.54 10.50 4.59
N GLY A 135 11.28 10.57 4.15
CA GLY A 135 10.86 11.46 3.05
C GLY A 135 11.14 12.92 3.36
N ALA A 136 10.74 13.38 4.55
CA ALA A 136 10.98 14.76 4.99
C ALA A 136 12.46 15.07 5.24
N GLY A 137 13.28 14.05 5.53
CA GLY A 137 14.74 14.19 5.71
C GLY A 137 15.54 14.18 4.41
N MET A 138 14.93 13.79 3.30
CA MET A 138 15.61 13.58 2.02
C MET A 138 16.33 14.84 1.48
N PRO A 139 15.76 16.07 1.54
CA PRO A 139 16.46 17.28 1.09
C PRO A 139 17.80 17.53 1.80
N HIS A 140 18.00 16.97 3.00
CA HIS A 140 19.25 17.11 3.75
C HIS A 140 20.32 16.06 3.39
N THR A 141 20.05 15.19 2.41
CA THR A 141 20.91 14.05 2.07
C THR A 141 21.52 14.11 0.67
N VAL A 142 21.05 15.02 -0.16
CA VAL A 142 21.48 15.26 -1.55
C VAL A 142 21.57 16.77 -1.79
N ASP A 143 22.22 17.16 -2.87
CA ASP A 143 22.28 18.56 -3.32
C ASP A 143 20.93 18.98 -3.96
N ASP A 144 20.62 20.29 -3.99
CA ASP A 144 19.32 20.80 -4.43
C ASP A 144 18.98 20.41 -5.88
N ASP A 145 19.97 20.36 -6.76
CA ASP A 145 19.83 19.96 -8.17
C ASP A 145 19.59 18.45 -8.35
N GLU A 146 19.94 17.62 -7.36
CA GLU A 146 19.76 16.16 -7.35
C GLU A 146 18.48 15.72 -6.62
N TYR A 147 17.78 16.65 -5.96
CA TYR A 147 16.60 16.34 -5.15
C TYR A 147 15.49 15.65 -5.94
N LEU A 148 15.20 16.10 -7.17
CA LEU A 148 14.17 15.51 -8.02
C LEU A 148 14.51 14.07 -8.40
N ASP A 149 15.78 13.77 -8.70
CA ASP A 149 16.22 12.42 -9.00
C ASP A 149 16.11 11.50 -7.76
N ALA A 150 16.48 12.01 -6.58
CA ALA A 150 16.32 11.28 -5.32
C ALA A 150 14.83 11.02 -4.98
N ALA A 151 13.97 12.02 -5.18
CA ALA A 151 12.54 11.93 -4.98
C ALA A 151 11.86 10.92 -5.92
N ALA A 152 12.38 10.73 -7.13
CA ALA A 152 11.89 9.71 -8.06
C ALA A 152 12.31 8.28 -7.67
N VAL A 153 13.55 8.11 -7.17
CA VAL A 153 14.12 6.79 -6.83
C VAL A 153 13.54 6.24 -5.53
N MET A 154 13.40 7.07 -4.49
CA MET A 154 13.02 6.62 -3.16
C MET A 154 11.68 5.88 -3.09
N PRO A 155 10.58 6.32 -3.74
CA PRO A 155 9.32 5.58 -3.73
C PRO A 155 9.40 4.21 -4.41
N MET A 156 10.26 4.06 -5.43
CA MET A 156 10.40 2.80 -6.17
C MET A 156 11.02 1.67 -5.32
N LEU A 157 11.79 2.01 -4.28
CA LEU A 157 12.40 1.02 -3.40
C LEU A 157 11.35 0.20 -2.64
N GLY A 158 10.19 0.76 -2.29
CA GLY A 158 9.13 0.07 -1.56
C GLY A 158 8.60 -1.17 -2.30
N PRO A 159 8.02 -1.03 -3.50
CA PRO A 159 7.53 -2.16 -4.29
C PRO A 159 8.59 -3.21 -4.60
N VAL A 160 9.82 -2.79 -4.94
CA VAL A 160 10.94 -3.71 -5.20
C VAL A 160 11.27 -4.51 -3.95
N THR A 161 11.37 -3.85 -2.81
CA THR A 161 11.68 -4.49 -1.53
C THR A 161 10.56 -5.44 -1.11
N MET A 162 9.29 -5.05 -1.31
CA MET A 162 8.13 -5.90 -1.03
C MET A 162 8.17 -7.18 -1.85
N LEU A 163 8.50 -7.08 -3.14
CA LEU A 163 8.59 -8.23 -4.02
C LEU A 163 9.74 -9.16 -3.63
N VAL A 164 10.94 -8.61 -3.39
CA VAL A 164 12.14 -9.41 -3.08
C VAL A 164 12.10 -9.96 -1.66
N ALA A 165 11.93 -9.13 -0.65
CA ALA A 165 11.95 -9.55 0.74
C ALA A 165 10.70 -10.32 1.12
N GLY A 166 9.52 -9.90 0.62
CA GLY A 166 8.26 -10.61 0.81
C GLY A 166 8.29 -11.98 0.13
N GLY A 167 8.74 -12.04 -1.13
CA GLY A 167 8.91 -13.30 -1.86
C GLY A 167 9.92 -14.24 -1.18
N SER A 168 11.04 -13.71 -0.67
CA SER A 168 12.02 -14.49 0.08
C SER A 168 11.45 -15.03 1.39
N ALA A 169 10.66 -14.23 2.13
CA ALA A 169 9.99 -14.65 3.36
C ALA A 169 8.95 -15.75 3.09
N ALA A 170 8.17 -15.62 2.03
CA ALA A 170 7.22 -16.65 1.60
C ALA A 170 7.95 -17.94 1.20
N GLY A 171 9.03 -17.86 0.41
CA GLY A 171 9.86 -18.99 0.04
C GLY A 171 10.50 -19.69 1.25
N LEU A 172 11.01 -18.91 2.20
CA LEU A 172 11.57 -19.44 3.45
C LEU A 172 10.51 -20.21 4.26
N ARG A 173 9.30 -19.62 4.36
CA ARG A 173 8.19 -20.23 5.10
C ARG A 173 7.74 -21.55 4.47
N LEU A 174 7.59 -21.59 3.15
CA LEU A 174 7.24 -22.80 2.40
C LEU A 174 8.36 -23.84 2.47
N GLY A 175 9.62 -23.40 2.36
CA GLY A 175 10.78 -24.28 2.49
C GLY A 175 10.90 -24.91 3.87
N ALA A 176 10.64 -24.16 4.93
CA ALA A 176 10.61 -24.65 6.31
C ALA A 176 9.55 -25.74 6.51
N GLY A 177 8.36 -25.57 5.92
CA GLY A 177 7.31 -26.60 5.92
C GLY A 177 7.76 -27.90 5.23
N ARG A 178 8.43 -27.79 4.08
CA ARG A 178 9.00 -28.97 3.36
C ARG A 178 10.10 -29.68 4.12
N LEU A 179 10.81 -28.97 5.00
CA LEU A 179 11.82 -29.53 5.92
C LEU A 179 11.20 -30.12 7.20
N GLY A 180 9.88 -30.17 7.30
CA GLY A 180 9.16 -30.75 8.42
C GLY A 180 9.08 -29.85 9.66
N LEU A 181 9.42 -28.55 9.54
CA LEU A 181 9.25 -27.61 10.64
C LEU A 181 7.76 -27.28 10.82
N PRO A 182 7.21 -27.42 12.04
CA PRO A 182 5.83 -27.06 12.32
C PRO A 182 5.53 -25.58 12.00
N PRO A 183 4.27 -25.19 11.77
CA PRO A 183 3.89 -23.81 11.48
C PRO A 183 4.43 -22.79 12.48
N GLY A 184 4.27 -23.04 13.78
CA GLY A 184 4.70 -22.10 14.84
C GLY A 184 6.18 -21.72 14.79
N PRO A 185 7.14 -22.68 14.82
CA PRO A 185 8.56 -22.37 14.68
C PRO A 185 8.94 -21.66 13.39
N SER A 186 8.28 -21.99 12.27
CA SER A 186 8.51 -21.32 10.99
C SER A 186 8.08 -19.84 11.03
N ASP A 187 6.96 -19.55 11.66
CA ASP A 187 6.45 -18.18 11.81
C ASP A 187 7.32 -17.36 12.78
N VAL A 188 7.82 -17.99 13.88
CA VAL A 188 8.80 -17.36 14.79
C VAL A 188 10.05 -16.93 14.04
N LEU A 189 10.57 -17.77 13.15
CA LEU A 189 11.74 -17.45 12.33
C LEU A 189 11.49 -16.22 11.43
N VAL A 190 10.32 -16.16 10.79
CA VAL A 190 9.94 -15.01 9.92
C VAL A 190 9.92 -13.71 10.71
N PHE A 191 9.25 -13.68 11.88
CA PHE A 191 9.21 -12.47 12.71
C PHE A 191 10.59 -12.14 13.33
N GLY A 192 11.41 -13.13 13.63
CA GLY A 192 12.80 -12.95 14.07
C GLY A 192 13.68 -12.26 13.01
N ILE A 193 13.52 -12.66 11.74
CA ILE A 193 14.18 -11.99 10.60
C ILE A 193 13.73 -10.54 10.49
N ALA A 194 12.43 -10.26 10.60
CA ALA A 194 11.91 -8.90 10.59
C ALA A 194 12.53 -8.03 11.70
N ALA A 195 12.64 -8.58 12.92
CA ALA A 195 13.30 -7.90 14.04
C ALA A 195 14.76 -7.55 13.71
N GLY A 196 15.52 -8.49 13.14
CA GLY A 196 16.91 -8.29 12.70
C GLY A 196 17.04 -7.21 11.61
N LEU A 197 16.10 -7.16 10.67
CA LEU A 197 16.05 -6.15 9.62
C LEU A 197 15.79 -4.75 10.19
N PHE A 198 14.87 -4.60 11.15
CA PHE A 198 14.68 -3.32 11.84
C PHE A 198 15.90 -2.92 12.67
N CYS A 199 16.55 -3.86 13.37
CA CYS A 199 17.82 -3.61 14.06
C CYS A 199 18.91 -3.14 13.09
N THR A 200 18.97 -3.69 11.88
CA THR A 200 19.90 -3.24 10.83
C THR A 200 19.60 -1.80 10.44
N GLY A 201 18.33 -1.40 10.30
CA GLY A 201 17.93 -0.01 10.10
C GLY A 201 18.43 0.91 11.22
N VAL A 202 18.23 0.51 12.48
CA VAL A 202 18.74 1.24 13.66
C VAL A 202 20.26 1.36 13.64
N TRP A 203 20.96 0.30 13.26
CA TRP A 203 22.44 0.29 13.18
C TRP A 203 22.95 1.26 12.12
N ILE A 204 22.34 1.28 10.93
CA ILE A 204 22.70 2.23 9.86
C ILE A 204 22.43 3.68 10.30
N LEU A 205 21.33 3.93 11.04
CA LEU A 205 20.96 5.24 11.57
C LEU A 205 21.97 5.79 12.61
N ARG A 206 22.81 4.95 13.21
CA ARG A 206 23.92 5.42 14.07
C ARG A 206 24.93 6.30 13.33
N GLY A 207 25.02 6.11 12.00
CA GLY A 207 25.88 6.95 11.15
C GLY A 207 25.35 8.36 10.87
N PHE A 208 24.12 8.69 11.34
CA PHE A 208 23.58 10.04 11.27
C PHE A 208 23.68 10.76 12.59
N THR A 209 24.03 12.05 12.56
CA THR A 209 23.88 12.93 13.73
C THR A 209 22.40 13.14 14.06
N ARG A 210 22.10 13.54 15.27
CA ARG A 210 20.70 13.69 15.75
C ARG A 210 19.88 14.65 14.87
N THR A 211 20.50 15.65 14.28
CA THR A 211 19.87 16.71 13.47
C THR A 211 20.07 16.54 11.98
N ALA A 212 20.74 15.48 11.53
CA ALA A 212 21.10 15.28 10.12
C ALA A 212 19.89 15.28 9.14
N LEU A 213 18.73 14.85 9.59
CA LEU A 213 17.51 14.82 8.78
C LEU A 213 16.54 15.98 9.10
N GLY A 214 17.00 17.01 9.86
CA GLY A 214 16.18 18.12 10.29
C GLY A 214 15.20 17.74 11.42
N PRO A 215 14.18 18.58 11.72
CA PRO A 215 14.05 19.95 11.22
C PRO A 215 15.08 20.89 11.83
N THR A 216 15.46 21.92 11.09
CA THR A 216 16.37 22.97 11.56
C THR A 216 15.69 23.91 12.57
N THR A 217 14.37 24.09 12.43
CA THR A 217 13.54 24.89 13.34
C THR A 217 12.37 24.05 13.86
N ARG A 218 12.22 23.99 15.19
CA ARG A 218 11.07 23.28 15.80
C ARG A 218 9.81 24.14 15.69
N ARG A 219 8.79 23.63 15.01
CA ARG A 219 7.44 24.21 15.03
C ARG A 219 6.58 23.40 15.98
N VAL A 220 5.95 24.08 16.93
CA VAL A 220 4.97 23.45 17.85
C VAL A 220 3.61 23.56 17.18
N SER A 221 3.21 22.53 16.44
CA SER A 221 1.83 22.41 15.98
C SER A 221 0.95 21.85 17.09
N SER A 222 -0.16 22.52 17.36
CA SER A 222 -1.18 22.09 18.31
C SER A 222 -2.06 21.02 17.67
N ILE A 223 -2.61 20.07 18.46
CA ILE A 223 -3.59 19.08 17.97
C ILE A 223 -4.80 19.79 17.33
N THR A 224 -5.26 20.89 17.91
CA THR A 224 -6.32 21.73 17.34
C THR A 224 -5.98 22.27 15.95
N SER A 225 -4.72 22.64 15.71
CA SER A 225 -4.28 23.12 14.41
C SER A 225 -4.27 22.01 13.33
N VAL A 226 -4.14 20.75 13.73
CA VAL A 226 -4.26 19.59 12.82
C VAL A 226 -5.69 19.46 12.33
N PHE A 227 -6.67 19.46 13.24
CA PHE A 227 -8.08 19.31 12.87
C PHE A 227 -8.61 20.50 12.08
N THR A 228 -8.23 21.74 12.46
CA THR A 228 -8.60 22.93 11.66
C THR A 228 -7.97 22.90 10.29
N GLY A 229 -6.71 22.49 10.18
CA GLY A 229 -6.03 22.33 8.90
C GLY A 229 -6.62 21.24 8.03
N LEU A 230 -7.04 20.10 8.58
CA LEU A 230 -7.75 19.05 7.83
C LEU A 230 -9.13 19.54 7.34
N ARG A 231 -9.86 20.28 8.17
CA ARG A 231 -11.14 20.88 7.77
C ARG A 231 -10.97 21.86 6.60
N GLN A 232 -9.94 22.71 6.63
CA GLN A 232 -9.63 23.63 5.54
C GLN A 232 -9.26 22.87 4.26
N ALA A 233 -8.39 21.85 4.38
CA ALA A 233 -8.00 21.00 3.26
C ALA A 233 -9.20 20.27 2.65
N PHE A 234 -10.14 19.81 3.48
CA PHE A 234 -11.38 19.20 3.00
C PHE A 234 -12.27 20.21 2.23
N ALA A 235 -12.43 21.42 2.76
CA ALA A 235 -13.20 22.46 2.09
C ALA A 235 -12.59 22.80 0.73
N GLU A 236 -11.27 22.92 0.63
CA GLU A 236 -10.56 23.17 -0.62
C GLU A 236 -10.70 22.00 -1.61
N LEU A 237 -10.59 20.75 -1.14
CA LEU A 237 -10.84 19.57 -1.98
C LEU A 237 -12.27 19.56 -2.54
N VAL A 238 -13.26 19.88 -1.72
CA VAL A 238 -14.67 19.94 -2.17
C VAL A 238 -14.90 21.07 -3.19
N ALA A 239 -14.20 22.17 -3.06
CA ALA A 239 -14.25 23.27 -4.02
C ALA A 239 -13.57 22.90 -5.35
N ALA A 240 -12.50 22.12 -5.32
CA ALA A 240 -11.75 21.63 -6.47
C ALA A 240 -12.41 20.39 -7.10
N ARG A 241 -13.48 20.56 -7.84
CA ARG A 241 -14.29 19.47 -8.42
C ARG A 241 -13.49 18.39 -9.16
N PRO A 242 -12.49 18.70 -10.03
CA PRO A 242 -11.70 17.66 -10.69
C PRO A 242 -10.92 16.80 -9.71
N ALA A 243 -10.29 17.40 -8.69
CA ALA A 243 -9.57 16.69 -7.64
C ALA A 243 -10.51 15.82 -6.80
N LEU A 244 -11.67 16.37 -6.38
CA LEU A 244 -12.69 15.64 -5.62
C LEU A 244 -13.19 14.42 -6.39
N ASN A 245 -13.55 14.57 -7.67
CA ASN A 245 -14.02 13.48 -8.51
C ASN A 245 -12.95 12.40 -8.69
N GLY A 246 -11.68 12.78 -8.83
CA GLY A 246 -10.55 11.85 -8.86
C GLY A 246 -10.43 11.04 -7.55
N VAL A 247 -10.51 11.70 -6.40
CA VAL A 247 -10.46 11.06 -5.08
C VAL A 247 -11.65 10.12 -4.85
N LEU A 248 -12.86 10.52 -5.23
CA LEU A 248 -14.06 9.68 -5.13
C LEU A 248 -13.96 8.45 -6.05
N LEU A 249 -13.43 8.64 -7.27
CA LEU A 249 -13.21 7.54 -8.19
C LEU A 249 -12.19 6.54 -7.65
N VAL A 250 -11.10 7.01 -7.03
CA VAL A 250 -10.14 6.13 -6.36
C VAL A 250 -10.82 5.37 -5.23
N PHE A 251 -11.57 6.02 -4.34
CA PHE A 251 -12.31 5.36 -3.28
C PHE A 251 -13.20 4.22 -3.82
N ALA A 252 -14.04 4.54 -4.79
CA ALA A 252 -15.00 3.59 -5.35
C ALA A 252 -14.31 2.42 -6.09
N SER A 253 -13.24 2.70 -6.83
CA SER A 253 -12.45 1.67 -7.51
C SER A 253 -11.70 0.78 -6.50
N ARG A 254 -11.21 1.33 -5.39
CA ARG A 254 -10.58 0.57 -4.29
C ARG A 254 -11.60 -0.27 -3.51
N ALA A 255 -12.83 0.20 -3.38
CA ALA A 255 -13.91 -0.61 -2.82
C ALA A 255 -14.16 -1.86 -3.70
N GLY A 256 -14.23 -1.70 -5.01
CA GLY A 256 -14.28 -2.83 -5.92
C GLY A 256 -13.10 -3.78 -5.75
N TYR A 257 -11.89 -3.25 -5.65
CA TYR A 257 -10.70 -4.08 -5.47
C TYR A 257 -10.63 -4.77 -4.09
N GLY A 258 -11.09 -4.13 -3.02
CA GLY A 258 -11.19 -4.74 -1.69
C GLY A 258 -12.14 -5.94 -1.68
N LEU A 259 -13.28 -5.82 -2.40
CA LEU A 259 -14.19 -6.94 -2.63
C LEU A 259 -13.49 -8.06 -3.41
N LEU A 260 -12.81 -7.73 -4.50
CA LEU A 260 -12.06 -8.69 -5.32
C LEU A 260 -10.98 -9.43 -4.51
N MET A 261 -10.18 -8.71 -3.72
CA MET A 261 -9.16 -9.31 -2.84
C MET A 261 -9.79 -10.34 -1.88
N THR A 262 -10.89 -9.97 -1.24
CA THR A 262 -11.59 -10.85 -0.30
C THR A 262 -12.14 -12.09 -1.02
N MET A 263 -12.77 -11.90 -2.18
CA MET A 263 -13.29 -12.99 -3.01
C MET A 263 -12.16 -13.96 -3.42
N ILE A 264 -11.00 -13.45 -3.85
CA ILE A 264 -9.85 -14.26 -4.23
C ILE A 264 -9.36 -15.12 -3.06
N VAL A 265 -9.21 -14.52 -1.88
CA VAL A 265 -8.74 -15.26 -0.68
C VAL A 265 -9.69 -16.41 -0.35
N VAL A 266 -11.00 -16.13 -0.30
CA VAL A 266 -12.01 -17.14 0.04
C VAL A 266 -12.10 -18.23 -1.03
N LEU A 267 -12.07 -17.84 -2.31
CA LEU A 267 -12.17 -18.73 -3.45
C LEU A 267 -10.99 -19.74 -3.53
N TYR A 268 -9.76 -19.24 -3.37
CA TYR A 268 -8.57 -20.11 -3.39
C TYR A 268 -8.49 -21.00 -2.14
N ARG A 269 -9.12 -20.60 -1.06
CA ARG A 269 -9.12 -21.40 0.17
C ARG A 269 -10.19 -22.49 0.19
N HIS A 270 -11.37 -22.23 -0.35
CA HIS A 270 -12.53 -23.10 -0.15
C HIS A 270 -13.06 -23.77 -1.44
N HIS A 271 -12.83 -23.14 -2.59
CA HIS A 271 -13.44 -23.62 -3.84
C HIS A 271 -12.47 -24.33 -4.77
N PHE A 272 -11.28 -23.78 -4.99
CA PHE A 272 -10.35 -24.43 -5.91
C PHE A 272 -9.70 -25.66 -5.26
N PRO A 273 -9.79 -26.86 -5.93
CA PRO A 273 -9.13 -28.07 -5.45
C PRO A 273 -7.63 -27.86 -5.41
N SER A 274 -7.03 -28.21 -4.29
CA SER A 274 -5.59 -28.16 -4.11
C SER A 274 -5.15 -29.39 -3.30
N ASP A 275 -3.99 -29.93 -3.62
CA ASP A 275 -3.39 -31.05 -2.91
C ASP A 275 -2.92 -30.69 -1.48
N GLY A 276 -3.41 -29.55 -0.97
CA GLY A 276 -3.13 -29.05 0.39
C GLY A 276 -3.21 -27.52 0.50
N VAL A 277 -3.27 -27.03 1.72
CA VAL A 277 -3.35 -25.59 2.05
C VAL A 277 -2.16 -24.82 1.48
N GLU A 278 -0.97 -25.43 1.41
CA GLU A 278 0.24 -24.79 0.85
C GLU A 278 0.09 -24.48 -0.63
N THR A 279 -0.50 -25.37 -1.44
CA THR A 279 -0.72 -25.19 -2.87
C THR A 279 -1.74 -24.08 -3.11
N SER A 280 -2.80 -24.01 -2.31
CA SER A 280 -3.79 -22.94 -2.37
C SER A 280 -3.17 -21.57 -2.06
N VAL A 281 -2.34 -21.48 -1.02
CA VAL A 281 -1.65 -20.25 -0.64
C VAL A 281 -0.65 -19.81 -1.71
N LEU A 282 0.07 -20.76 -2.33
CA LEU A 282 0.99 -20.45 -3.42
C LEU A 282 0.26 -19.89 -4.63
N SER A 283 -0.83 -20.55 -5.06
CA SER A 283 -1.65 -20.11 -6.19
C SER A 283 -2.28 -18.74 -5.98
N MET A 284 -2.80 -18.49 -4.78
CA MET A 284 -3.27 -17.18 -4.34
C MET A 284 -2.13 -16.14 -4.35
N GLY A 285 -0.94 -16.52 -3.91
CA GLY A 285 0.27 -15.69 -3.93
C GLY A 285 0.64 -15.28 -5.36
N VAL A 286 0.49 -16.16 -6.34
CA VAL A 286 0.71 -15.84 -7.77
C VAL A 286 -0.28 -14.78 -8.25
N TRP A 287 -1.55 -14.86 -7.87
CA TRP A 287 -2.53 -13.83 -8.21
C TRP A 287 -2.17 -12.46 -7.62
N PHE A 288 -1.78 -12.42 -6.33
CA PHE A 288 -1.33 -11.18 -5.69
C PHE A 288 -0.06 -10.62 -6.32
N ALA A 289 0.89 -11.50 -6.69
CA ALA A 289 2.11 -11.10 -7.39
C ALA A 289 1.81 -10.52 -8.78
N ALA A 290 0.91 -11.14 -9.55
CA ALA A 290 0.48 -10.63 -10.86
C ALA A 290 -0.19 -9.25 -10.73
N THR A 291 -1.12 -9.10 -9.79
CA THR A 291 -1.79 -7.82 -9.54
C THR A 291 -0.80 -6.75 -9.07
N GLY A 292 0.13 -7.13 -8.18
CA GLY A 292 1.22 -6.28 -7.71
C GLY A 292 2.16 -5.85 -8.84
N ALA A 293 2.46 -6.73 -9.79
CA ALA A 293 3.20 -6.40 -11.00
C ALA A 293 2.44 -5.39 -11.88
N GLY A 294 1.11 -5.55 -11.99
CA GLY A 294 0.24 -4.56 -12.63
C GLY A 294 0.36 -3.19 -11.96
N PHE A 295 0.28 -3.12 -10.63
CA PHE A 295 0.49 -1.89 -9.88
C PHE A 295 1.88 -1.28 -10.12
N ALA A 296 2.93 -2.09 -10.09
CA ALA A 296 4.31 -1.61 -10.27
C ALA A 296 4.58 -1.05 -11.67
N THR A 297 3.96 -1.65 -12.69
CA THR A 297 4.15 -1.26 -14.10
C THR A 297 3.20 -0.16 -14.56
N SER A 298 2.21 0.22 -13.76
CA SER A 298 1.19 1.21 -14.12
C SER A 298 1.76 2.55 -14.56
N GLY A 299 2.82 3.06 -13.91
CA GLY A 299 3.48 4.31 -14.28
C GLY A 299 4.06 4.30 -15.69
N LEU A 300 4.54 3.13 -16.17
CA LEU A 300 5.07 2.96 -17.52
C LEU A 300 3.99 3.07 -18.61
N VAL A 301 2.74 2.80 -18.25
CA VAL A 301 1.59 2.86 -19.17
C VAL A 301 0.81 4.16 -19.00
N ALA A 302 0.57 4.58 -17.76
CA ALA A 302 -0.25 5.77 -17.46
C ALA A 302 0.35 7.05 -18.03
N ALA A 303 1.66 7.27 -17.86
CA ALA A 303 2.32 8.48 -18.32
C ALA A 303 2.26 8.66 -19.85
N PRO A 304 2.69 7.70 -20.70
CA PRO A 304 2.59 7.86 -22.15
C PRO A 304 1.14 7.85 -22.66
N LEU A 305 0.22 7.14 -21.99
CA LEU A 305 -1.17 7.13 -22.38
C LEU A 305 -1.84 8.46 -22.08
N SER A 306 -1.63 9.03 -20.88
CA SER A 306 -2.17 10.36 -20.53
C SER A 306 -1.60 11.47 -21.40
N ALA A 307 -0.32 11.40 -21.78
CA ALA A 307 0.29 12.36 -22.71
C ALA A 307 -0.34 12.35 -24.10
N ARG A 308 -0.84 11.19 -24.55
CA ARG A 308 -1.46 11.04 -25.88
C ARG A 308 -2.96 11.30 -25.88
N THR A 309 -3.66 10.93 -24.83
CA THR A 309 -5.14 10.94 -24.81
C THR A 309 -5.73 11.98 -23.89
N GLY A 310 -4.93 12.60 -23.04
CA GLY A 310 -5.37 13.38 -21.90
C GLY A 310 -5.68 12.52 -20.68
N LEU A 311 -5.65 13.14 -19.52
CA LEU A 311 -5.81 12.45 -18.23
C LEU A 311 -7.23 11.88 -18.06
N CYS A 312 -8.24 12.64 -18.47
CA CYS A 312 -9.63 12.24 -18.39
C CYS A 312 -9.92 10.98 -19.21
N ARG A 313 -9.50 10.95 -20.48
CA ARG A 313 -9.69 9.79 -21.35
C ARG A 313 -8.90 8.58 -20.87
N MET A 314 -7.68 8.77 -20.37
CA MET A 314 -6.87 7.71 -19.81
C MET A 314 -7.59 7.02 -18.63
N MET A 315 -8.21 7.79 -17.72
CA MET A 315 -8.98 7.23 -16.61
C MET A 315 -10.19 6.42 -17.09
N MET A 316 -10.90 6.89 -18.12
CA MET A 316 -12.03 6.16 -18.72
C MET A 316 -11.58 4.86 -19.40
N ILE A 317 -10.48 4.89 -20.16
CA ILE A 317 -9.89 3.70 -20.79
C ILE A 317 -9.50 2.68 -19.71
N ALA A 318 -8.84 3.13 -18.64
CA ALA A 318 -8.44 2.26 -17.54
C ALA A 318 -9.66 1.59 -16.86
N LEU A 319 -10.73 2.35 -16.60
CA LEU A 319 -11.96 1.79 -16.02
C LEU A 319 -12.65 0.80 -16.97
N GLY A 320 -12.77 1.13 -18.25
CA GLY A 320 -13.36 0.24 -19.24
C GLY A 320 -12.56 -1.07 -19.40
N THR A 321 -11.23 -0.97 -19.41
CA THR A 321 -10.34 -2.14 -19.47
C THR A 321 -10.45 -2.98 -18.20
N ALA A 322 -10.48 -2.35 -17.01
CA ALA A 322 -10.70 -3.06 -15.75
C ALA A 322 -12.08 -3.74 -15.70
N ALA A 323 -13.13 -3.08 -16.20
CA ALA A 323 -14.47 -3.65 -16.29
C ALA A 323 -14.49 -4.91 -17.16
N LEU A 324 -13.93 -4.83 -18.36
CA LEU A 324 -13.88 -5.97 -19.29
C LEU A 324 -13.07 -7.13 -18.70
N ALA A 325 -11.87 -6.87 -18.19
CA ALA A 325 -11.04 -7.88 -17.55
C ALA A 325 -11.78 -8.55 -16.39
N GLN A 326 -12.47 -7.76 -15.55
CA GLN A 326 -13.18 -8.30 -14.40
C GLN A 326 -14.44 -9.08 -14.80
N ILE A 327 -15.17 -8.69 -15.84
CA ILE A 327 -16.29 -9.47 -16.37
C ILE A 327 -15.79 -10.83 -16.86
N ILE A 328 -14.69 -10.85 -17.62
CA ILE A 328 -14.10 -12.10 -18.13
C ILE A 328 -13.68 -13.01 -16.96
N ALA A 329 -12.94 -12.46 -15.99
CA ALA A 329 -12.51 -13.21 -14.81
C ALA A 329 -13.69 -13.72 -13.98
N GLY A 330 -14.72 -12.89 -13.76
CA GLY A 330 -15.90 -13.24 -12.98
C GLY A 330 -16.84 -14.24 -13.68
N ALA A 331 -16.92 -14.20 -15.00
CA ALA A 331 -17.74 -15.13 -15.77
C ALA A 331 -17.11 -16.52 -15.88
N THR A 332 -15.77 -16.59 -15.93
CA THR A 332 -15.07 -17.86 -16.12
C THR A 332 -14.67 -18.52 -14.80
N LEU A 333 -14.26 -17.72 -13.80
CA LEU A 333 -13.68 -18.14 -12.53
C LEU A 333 -12.55 -19.20 -12.70
N VAL A 334 -11.82 -19.13 -13.82
CA VAL A 334 -10.68 -19.99 -14.09
C VAL A 334 -9.42 -19.36 -13.52
N PRO A 335 -8.60 -20.07 -12.69
CA PRO A 335 -7.45 -19.49 -11.98
C PRO A 335 -6.47 -18.75 -12.90
N VAL A 336 -6.12 -19.31 -14.06
CA VAL A 336 -5.18 -18.69 -15.01
C VAL A 336 -5.76 -17.39 -15.58
N VAL A 337 -7.04 -17.39 -15.95
CA VAL A 337 -7.74 -16.19 -16.45
C VAL A 337 -7.78 -15.12 -15.37
N MET A 338 -8.09 -15.51 -14.12
CA MET A 338 -8.12 -14.59 -12.98
C MET A 338 -6.76 -13.95 -12.70
N ILE A 339 -5.65 -14.70 -12.86
CA ILE A 339 -4.29 -14.17 -12.69
C ILE A 339 -3.99 -13.10 -13.74
N VAL A 340 -4.26 -13.40 -15.02
CA VAL A 340 -4.03 -12.46 -16.14
C VAL A 340 -4.91 -11.22 -15.99
N CYS A 341 -6.18 -11.41 -15.70
CA CYS A 341 -7.11 -10.28 -15.45
C CYS A 341 -6.72 -9.49 -14.22
N GLY A 342 -6.23 -10.14 -13.15
CA GLY A 342 -5.72 -9.48 -11.95
C GLY A 342 -4.57 -8.53 -12.24
N LEU A 343 -3.61 -8.93 -13.08
CA LEU A 343 -2.53 -8.05 -13.55
C LEU A 343 -3.10 -6.80 -14.25
N VAL A 344 -4.06 -7.00 -15.16
CA VAL A 344 -4.70 -5.90 -15.92
C VAL A 344 -5.46 -4.97 -14.97
N VAL A 345 -6.27 -5.51 -14.07
CA VAL A 345 -7.02 -4.74 -13.07
C VAL A 345 -6.07 -3.95 -12.19
N GLY A 346 -4.99 -4.56 -11.70
CA GLY A 346 -3.96 -3.89 -10.89
C GLY A 346 -3.35 -2.69 -11.62
N LEU A 347 -2.94 -2.89 -12.88
CA LEU A 347 -2.38 -1.84 -13.74
C LEU A 347 -3.39 -0.68 -13.91
N CYS A 348 -4.65 -0.99 -14.23
CA CYS A 348 -5.69 0.01 -14.46
C CYS A 348 -6.00 0.82 -13.19
N LEU A 349 -6.21 0.15 -12.06
CA LEU A 349 -6.58 0.82 -10.81
C LEU A 349 -5.45 1.70 -10.27
N GLN A 350 -4.20 1.30 -10.46
CA GLN A 350 -3.09 2.15 -10.05
C GLN A 350 -2.89 3.33 -11.00
N SER A 351 -3.15 3.16 -12.30
CA SER A 351 -3.16 4.27 -13.27
C SER A 351 -4.20 5.32 -12.90
N ILE A 352 -5.39 4.90 -12.43
CA ILE A 352 -6.43 5.81 -11.94
C ILE A 352 -5.95 6.57 -10.70
N LYS A 353 -5.25 5.90 -9.75
CA LYS A 353 -4.69 6.58 -8.58
C LYS A 353 -3.64 7.61 -8.97
N ILE A 354 -2.73 7.28 -9.88
CA ILE A 354 -1.71 8.22 -10.39
C ILE A 354 -2.39 9.46 -11.00
N ALA A 355 -3.44 9.27 -11.80
CA ALA A 355 -4.20 10.36 -12.38
C ALA A 355 -4.88 11.24 -11.31
N ALA A 356 -5.50 10.63 -10.30
CA ALA A 356 -6.13 11.36 -9.20
C ALA A 356 -5.09 12.14 -8.36
N ASP A 357 -3.91 11.57 -8.11
CA ASP A 357 -2.80 12.25 -7.45
C ASP A 357 -2.36 13.48 -8.27
N THR A 358 -2.32 13.36 -9.61
CA THR A 358 -2.00 14.48 -10.51
C THR A 358 -3.08 15.57 -10.44
N LEU A 359 -4.37 15.20 -10.40
CA LEU A 359 -5.46 16.18 -10.26
C LEU A 359 -5.39 16.91 -8.91
N VAL A 360 -5.06 16.22 -7.83
CA VAL A 360 -4.85 16.85 -6.51
C VAL A 360 -3.68 17.82 -6.58
N GLN A 361 -2.55 17.42 -7.17
CA GLN A 361 -1.38 18.29 -7.29
C GLN A 361 -1.64 19.56 -8.12
N ALA A 362 -2.50 19.48 -9.11
CA ALA A 362 -2.77 20.57 -10.03
C ALA A 362 -3.82 21.58 -9.52
N HIS A 363 -4.80 21.12 -8.71
CA HIS A 363 -5.96 21.93 -8.33
C HIS A 363 -5.95 22.37 -6.86
N ILE A 364 -5.00 21.87 -6.06
CA ILE A 364 -4.92 22.20 -4.63
C ILE A 364 -3.72 23.11 -4.39
N SER A 365 -3.91 24.13 -3.55
CA SER A 365 -2.85 25.06 -3.17
C SER A 365 -1.67 24.36 -2.51
N ASP A 366 -0.47 24.90 -2.65
CA ASP A 366 0.75 24.35 -2.06
C ASP A 366 0.65 24.18 -0.53
N GLU A 367 -0.09 25.11 0.13
CA GLU A 367 -0.28 25.11 1.59
C GLU A 367 -1.19 23.95 2.07
N ALA A 368 -2.21 23.57 1.30
CA ALA A 368 -3.15 22.51 1.63
C ALA A 368 -2.77 21.16 1.01
N ARG A 369 -1.92 21.13 -0.03
CA ARG A 369 -1.58 19.93 -0.82
C ARG A 369 -1.19 18.74 0.02
N GLY A 370 -0.28 18.92 1.00
CA GLY A 370 0.15 17.82 1.86
C GLY A 370 -0.98 17.22 2.70
N ARG A 371 -1.90 18.06 3.18
CA ARG A 371 -3.07 17.61 3.97
C ARG A 371 -4.11 16.91 3.10
N VAL A 372 -4.37 17.43 1.89
CA VAL A 372 -5.29 16.81 0.92
C VAL A 372 -4.73 15.46 0.45
N THR A 373 -3.43 15.36 0.17
CA THR A 373 -2.78 14.08 -0.17
C THR A 373 -2.94 13.06 0.95
N LEU A 374 -2.74 13.46 2.21
CA LEU A 374 -2.97 12.59 3.36
C LEU A 374 -4.44 12.12 3.42
N MET A 375 -5.40 13.03 3.22
CA MET A 375 -6.83 12.67 3.17
C MET A 375 -7.13 11.71 2.03
N HIS A 376 -6.56 11.95 0.86
CA HIS A 376 -6.69 11.06 -0.30
C HIS A 376 -6.17 9.65 0.04
N ASP A 377 -5.03 9.53 0.69
CA ASP A 377 -4.49 8.23 1.10
C ASP A 377 -5.37 7.53 2.15
N ILE A 378 -5.95 8.27 3.09
CA ILE A 378 -6.92 7.73 4.06
C ILE A 378 -8.17 7.22 3.32
N ILE A 379 -8.74 8.02 2.43
CA ILE A 379 -9.93 7.69 1.64
C ILE A 379 -9.66 6.46 0.74
N ASN A 380 -8.49 6.39 0.10
CA ASN A 380 -8.04 5.23 -0.67
C ASN A 380 -8.04 3.95 0.18
N ASN A 381 -7.50 4.00 1.41
CA ASN A 381 -7.47 2.84 2.30
C ASN A 381 -8.86 2.47 2.85
N CYS A 382 -9.70 3.47 3.14
CA CYS A 382 -11.11 3.24 3.48
C CYS A 382 -11.85 2.52 2.35
N GLY A 383 -11.53 2.78 1.07
CA GLY A 383 -12.06 2.05 -0.06
C GLY A 383 -11.82 0.54 0.06
N TYR A 384 -10.59 0.11 0.30
CA TYR A 384 -10.28 -1.33 0.48
C TYR A 384 -11.11 -1.97 1.59
N VAL A 385 -11.22 -1.30 2.74
CA VAL A 385 -11.98 -1.81 3.89
C VAL A 385 -13.47 -1.89 3.55
N THR A 386 -14.02 -0.85 2.91
CA THR A 386 -15.42 -0.83 2.48
C THR A 386 -15.73 -2.01 1.54
N GLY A 387 -14.87 -2.25 0.56
CA GLY A 387 -15.03 -3.38 -0.36
C GLY A 387 -14.95 -4.74 0.34
N ALA A 388 -14.02 -4.90 1.28
CA ALA A 388 -13.89 -6.11 2.06
C ALA A 388 -15.11 -6.37 2.97
N VAL A 389 -15.67 -5.33 3.57
CA VAL A 389 -16.92 -5.42 4.35
C VAL A 389 -18.09 -5.79 3.44
N ILE A 390 -18.21 -5.18 2.27
CA ILE A 390 -19.24 -5.56 1.28
C ILE A 390 -19.09 -7.04 0.90
N ALA A 391 -17.85 -7.50 0.65
CA ALA A 391 -17.58 -8.90 0.36
C ALA A 391 -18.07 -9.84 1.47
N ALA A 392 -17.83 -9.48 2.73
CA ALA A 392 -18.27 -10.26 3.89
C ALA A 392 -19.81 -10.38 4.00
N LEU A 393 -20.54 -9.42 3.42
CA LEU A 393 -22.00 -9.40 3.43
C LEU A 393 -22.63 -10.10 2.21
N VAL A 394 -21.92 -10.17 1.09
CA VAL A 394 -22.48 -10.57 -0.23
C VAL A 394 -21.94 -11.92 -0.71
N LEU A 395 -20.72 -12.29 -0.34
CA LEU A 395 -20.10 -13.52 -0.82
C LEU A 395 -20.63 -14.76 -0.08
N PRO A 396 -20.83 -15.86 -0.80
CA PRO A 396 -21.09 -17.16 -0.17
C PRO A 396 -19.86 -17.66 0.59
N PRO A 397 -20.01 -18.65 1.51
CA PRO A 397 -18.92 -19.14 2.34
C PRO A 397 -17.72 -19.70 1.57
N ASP A 398 -17.94 -20.22 0.37
CA ASP A 398 -16.89 -20.75 -0.53
C ASP A 398 -16.29 -19.69 -1.47
N GLY A 399 -16.85 -18.48 -1.48
CA GLY A 399 -16.42 -17.38 -2.34
C GLY A 399 -16.80 -17.56 -3.83
N PHE A 400 -17.43 -18.67 -4.20
CA PHE A 400 -17.80 -18.95 -5.60
C PHE A 400 -19.08 -18.23 -5.97
N SER A 401 -18.96 -17.12 -6.67
CA SER A 401 -20.10 -16.32 -7.09
C SER A 401 -19.84 -15.63 -8.43
N ILE A 402 -20.35 -16.22 -9.51
CA ILE A 402 -20.35 -15.59 -10.83
C ILE A 402 -21.05 -14.24 -10.81
N PRO A 403 -22.25 -14.09 -10.18
CA PRO A 403 -22.91 -12.79 -10.08
C PRO A 403 -22.06 -11.72 -9.38
N ALA A 404 -21.33 -12.06 -8.32
CA ALA A 404 -20.44 -11.12 -7.64
C ALA A 404 -19.23 -10.76 -8.51
N GLY A 405 -18.62 -11.76 -9.18
CA GLY A 405 -17.50 -11.54 -10.07
C GLY A 405 -17.83 -10.66 -11.28
N VAL A 406 -18.94 -10.95 -11.96
CA VAL A 406 -19.45 -10.14 -13.08
C VAL A 406 -19.96 -8.79 -12.60
N GLY A 407 -20.70 -8.75 -11.47
CA GLY A 407 -21.21 -7.53 -10.86
C GLY A 407 -20.11 -6.52 -10.52
N LEU A 408 -18.93 -7.02 -10.13
CA LEU A 408 -17.78 -6.17 -9.91
C LEU A 408 -17.25 -5.53 -11.22
N GLY A 409 -17.29 -6.26 -12.33
CA GLY A 409 -16.97 -5.69 -13.63
C GLY A 409 -18.00 -4.64 -14.08
N VAL A 410 -19.29 -4.91 -13.84
CA VAL A 410 -20.37 -3.91 -14.03
C VAL A 410 -20.14 -2.69 -13.16
N TRP A 411 -19.70 -2.86 -11.91
CA TRP A 411 -19.32 -1.75 -11.02
C TRP A 411 -18.27 -0.84 -11.65
N PHE A 412 -17.18 -1.38 -12.20
CA PHE A 412 -16.16 -0.58 -12.89
C PHE A 412 -16.72 0.10 -14.15
N ALA A 413 -17.61 -0.54 -14.89
CA ALA A 413 -18.29 0.08 -16.02
C ALA A 413 -19.19 1.25 -15.60
N LEU A 414 -19.92 1.10 -14.50
CA LEU A 414 -20.74 2.18 -13.92
C LEU A 414 -19.87 3.35 -13.44
N LEU A 415 -18.71 3.08 -12.86
CA LEU A 415 -17.75 4.13 -12.49
C LEU A 415 -17.23 4.86 -13.73
N ALA A 416 -16.97 4.17 -14.84
CA ALA A 416 -16.59 4.80 -16.10
C ALA A 416 -17.70 5.71 -16.64
N ALA A 417 -18.95 5.24 -16.61
CA ALA A 417 -20.11 6.03 -17.02
C ALA A 417 -20.35 7.24 -16.12
N TRP A 418 -20.23 7.06 -14.79
CA TRP A 418 -20.32 8.15 -13.82
C TRP A 418 -19.23 9.21 -14.07
N PHE A 419 -17.97 8.77 -14.21
CA PHE A 419 -16.85 9.68 -14.42
C PHE A 419 -16.99 10.44 -15.76
N TRP A 420 -17.43 9.76 -16.81
CA TRP A 420 -17.77 10.40 -18.09
C TRP A 420 -18.85 11.47 -17.92
N ALA A 421 -19.91 11.18 -17.17
CA ALA A 421 -21.01 12.12 -16.95
C ALA A 421 -20.56 13.39 -16.20
N VAL A 422 -19.71 13.23 -15.15
CA VAL A 422 -19.24 14.37 -14.35
C VAL A 422 -18.10 15.16 -14.99
N SER A 423 -17.34 14.55 -15.91
CA SER A 423 -16.29 15.21 -16.66
C SER A 423 -16.76 15.83 -17.98
N ARG A 424 -17.97 15.48 -18.42
CA ARG A 424 -18.57 15.94 -19.67
C ARG A 424 -18.76 17.46 -19.64
N GLY A 425 -18.19 18.17 -20.63
CA GLY A 425 -18.25 19.63 -20.73
C GLY A 425 -17.17 20.38 -19.93
N THR A 426 -16.36 19.67 -19.12
CA THR A 426 -15.26 20.25 -18.33
C THR A 426 -13.97 19.46 -18.49
N THR A 427 -13.80 18.74 -19.60
CA THR A 427 -12.62 17.87 -19.86
C THR A 427 -11.31 18.63 -19.77
N GLU A 428 -11.27 19.91 -20.19
CA GLU A 428 -10.09 20.78 -20.10
C GLU A 428 -9.61 20.98 -18.65
N ALA A 429 -10.52 20.99 -17.69
CA ALA A 429 -10.17 21.09 -16.27
C ALA A 429 -9.50 19.80 -15.72
N TYR A 430 -9.66 18.68 -16.41
CA TYR A 430 -9.00 17.41 -16.05
C TYR A 430 -7.68 17.18 -16.79
N ASP A 431 -7.46 17.84 -17.94
CA ASP A 431 -6.30 17.61 -18.80
C ASP A 431 -5.13 18.56 -18.45
N VAL A 432 -4.62 18.44 -17.25
CA VAL A 432 -3.61 19.30 -16.61
C VAL A 432 -2.18 19.12 -17.16
N GLY A 433 -1.98 18.50 -18.26
CA GLY A 433 -0.64 18.23 -18.80
C GLY A 433 -0.38 18.77 -20.21
N THR A 434 -1.40 19.23 -20.90
CA THR A 434 -1.30 19.63 -22.30
C THR A 434 -1.05 21.14 -22.50
N VAL A 435 -1.22 21.96 -21.45
CA VAL A 435 -1.12 23.43 -21.53
C VAL A 435 0.33 23.94 -21.52
N ASN A 436 1.31 23.16 -21.09
CA ASN A 436 2.73 23.57 -21.02
C ASN A 436 3.61 23.02 -22.15
N ALA A 437 3.04 22.51 -23.24
CA ALA A 437 3.78 21.94 -24.37
C ALA A 437 3.70 22.82 -25.65
N HIS A 438 3.36 24.12 -25.49
CA HIS A 438 3.44 25.12 -26.60
C HIS A 438 4.38 26.25 -26.26
#